data_a0b62b89268daadb6106cd5c63a4db9f
#
_entry.id   a0b62b89268daadb6106cd5c63a4db9f
#
_cell.length_a   1.000
_cell.length_b   1.000
_cell.length_c   1.000
_cell.angle_alpha   90.00
_cell.angle_beta   90.00
_cell.angle_gamma   90.00
#
_symmetry.space_group_name_H-M   'P 1'
#
loop_
_entity.id
_entity.type
_entity.pdbx_description
1 polymer ?
#
loop_
_entity_poly.entity_id
_entity_poly.type
_entity_poly.pdbx_seq_one_letter_code
_entity_poly.pdbx_strand_id
1 'polypeptide(L)'
;MPYQPGGGATYEDNEIGRSLHAVARVIRMDLGIRAFTVDMGGWDTHENQPPRLANLVGQLSRALGAFHTDLHERLGNVVLVVMSEFGRRLRSNKSNGTDHGHAGLTIVSAPRIAGGVMHGSWPGLASEKLDNAVDLAMTTDIRSILAELVAKPLATPNAAATCFPNFTPKKVGLFAT
;
A
#
# COMPACT_ATOMS: atom_id res chain seq x y z
N MET A 1 -29.63 -2.32 13.15
CA MET A 1 -29.00 -3.66 13.28
C MET A 1 -27.49 -3.49 13.30
N PRO A 2 -26.74 -4.34 13.99
CA PRO A 2 -25.28 -4.35 13.87
C PRO A 2 -24.85 -4.58 12.42
N TYR A 3 -23.76 -3.97 12.01
CA TYR A 3 -23.19 -4.21 10.70
C TYR A 3 -22.78 -5.68 10.53
N GLN A 4 -23.17 -6.28 9.43
CA GLN A 4 -22.76 -7.62 9.04
C GLN A 4 -21.90 -7.52 7.78
N PRO A 5 -20.66 -8.03 7.78
CA PRO A 5 -19.82 -8.05 6.60
C PRO A 5 -20.46 -8.84 5.45
N GLY A 6 -20.29 -8.34 4.23
CA GLY A 6 -20.75 -9.00 3.01
C GLY A 6 -19.94 -10.23 2.65
N GLY A 7 -20.49 -11.10 1.79
CA GLY A 7 -19.79 -12.26 1.25
C GLY A 7 -19.29 -13.29 2.28
N GLY A 8 -19.78 -13.23 3.54
CA GLY A 8 -19.26 -14.09 4.61
C GLY A 8 -17.88 -13.68 5.10
N ALA A 9 -17.44 -12.45 4.84
CA ALA A 9 -16.14 -11.96 5.29
C ALA A 9 -16.02 -12.00 6.82
N THR A 10 -14.86 -12.43 7.30
CA THR A 10 -14.54 -12.46 8.73
C THR A 10 -13.25 -11.68 8.96
N TYR A 11 -13.34 -10.63 9.78
CA TYR A 11 -12.19 -9.85 10.19
C TYR A 11 -11.62 -10.43 11.49
N GLU A 12 -10.29 -10.55 11.55
CA GLU A 12 -9.63 -10.94 12.79
C GLU A 12 -9.78 -9.85 13.86
N ASP A 13 -9.83 -10.26 15.13
CA ASP A 13 -9.85 -9.34 16.26
C ASP A 13 -8.45 -8.83 16.61
N ASN A 14 -7.84 -8.15 15.64
CA ASN A 14 -6.61 -7.38 15.79
C ASN A 14 -6.81 -5.95 15.28
N GLU A 15 -5.81 -5.10 15.46
CA GLU A 15 -5.92 -3.67 15.14
C GLU A 15 -6.31 -3.42 13.67
N ILE A 16 -5.58 -4.02 12.73
CA ILE A 16 -5.83 -3.83 11.29
C ILE A 16 -7.17 -4.43 10.85
N GLY A 17 -7.55 -5.58 11.40
CA GLY A 17 -8.84 -6.22 11.12
C GLY A 17 -10.01 -5.34 11.57
N ARG A 18 -9.97 -4.84 12.81
CA ARG A 18 -11.00 -3.91 13.33
C ARG A 18 -11.06 -2.61 12.55
N SER A 19 -9.90 -2.05 12.17
CA SER A 19 -9.83 -0.80 11.40
C SER A 19 -10.45 -0.96 10.01
N LEU A 20 -10.07 -2.00 9.27
CA LEU A 20 -10.64 -2.25 7.94
C LEU A 20 -12.13 -2.62 8.01
N HIS A 21 -12.56 -3.33 9.03
CA HIS A 21 -13.99 -3.59 9.29
C HIS A 21 -14.78 -2.28 9.49
N ALA A 22 -14.22 -1.33 10.27
CA ALA A 22 -14.84 -0.03 10.48
C ALA A 22 -14.91 0.78 9.17
N VAL A 23 -13.85 0.79 8.38
CA VAL A 23 -13.80 1.45 7.06
C VAL A 23 -14.85 0.83 6.13
N ALA A 24 -14.91 -0.51 6.02
CA ALA A 24 -15.88 -1.19 5.18
C ALA A 24 -17.32 -0.83 5.57
N ARG A 25 -17.61 -0.80 6.86
CA ARG A 25 -18.91 -0.35 7.38
C ARG A 25 -19.25 1.07 6.93
N VAL A 26 -18.33 2.01 7.05
CA VAL A 26 -18.56 3.41 6.64
C VAL A 26 -18.76 3.53 5.15
N ILE A 27 -17.99 2.79 4.32
CA ILE A 27 -18.19 2.74 2.86
C ILE A 27 -19.60 2.24 2.53
N ARG A 28 -20.09 1.20 3.22
CA ARG A 28 -21.43 0.67 2.99
C ARG A 28 -22.55 1.61 3.45
N MET A 29 -22.30 2.46 4.43
CA MET A 29 -23.25 3.50 4.86
C MET A 29 -23.43 4.63 3.84
N ASP A 30 -22.53 4.74 2.86
CA ASP A 30 -22.55 5.71 1.75
C ASP A 30 -22.71 7.16 2.22
N LEU A 31 -21.93 7.53 3.23
CA LEU A 31 -21.96 8.85 3.88
C LEU A 31 -21.22 9.94 3.11
N GLY A 32 -20.80 9.68 1.89
CA GLY A 32 -20.02 10.61 1.07
C GLY A 32 -18.56 10.80 1.51
N ILE A 33 -18.04 9.98 2.44
CA ILE A 33 -16.65 10.02 2.85
C ILE A 33 -15.79 9.44 1.71
N ARG A 34 -14.79 10.19 1.28
CA ARG A 34 -14.00 9.87 0.08
C ARG A 34 -12.60 9.37 0.37
N ALA A 35 -12.07 9.58 1.57
CA ALA A 35 -10.72 9.15 1.93
C ALA A 35 -10.69 8.61 3.35
N PHE A 36 -9.90 7.57 3.54
CA PHE A 36 -9.62 6.94 4.83
C PHE A 36 -8.12 6.73 4.94
N THR A 37 -7.60 6.91 6.13
CA THR A 37 -6.25 6.49 6.50
C THR A 37 -6.34 5.46 7.61
N VAL A 38 -5.53 4.41 7.48
CA VAL A 38 -5.42 3.33 8.47
C VAL A 38 -3.95 3.05 8.70
N ASP A 39 -3.52 3.13 9.94
CA ASP A 39 -2.16 2.82 10.31
C ASP A 39 -2.06 1.37 10.79
N MET A 40 -0.95 0.72 10.47
CA MET A 40 -0.58 -0.59 10.98
C MET A 40 0.86 -0.55 11.46
N GLY A 41 1.04 -0.57 12.78
CA GLY A 41 2.36 -0.51 13.41
C GLY A 41 3.13 -1.84 13.39
N GLY A 42 4.34 -1.81 13.97
CA GLY A 42 5.17 -2.99 14.18
C GLY A 42 6.16 -3.31 13.05
N TRP A 43 6.14 -2.56 11.95
CA TRP A 43 7.02 -2.80 10.80
C TRP A 43 8.47 -2.40 11.01
N ASP A 44 8.77 -1.65 12.07
CA ASP A 44 10.13 -1.23 12.39
C ASP A 44 10.94 -2.35 13.04
N THR A 45 11.29 -3.35 12.23
CA THR A 45 11.86 -4.63 12.63
C THR A 45 13.39 -4.61 12.58
N HIS A 46 14.03 -3.86 13.48
CA HIS A 46 15.49 -3.80 13.62
C HIS A 46 16.10 -5.06 14.23
N GLU A 47 15.30 -5.92 14.81
CA GLU A 47 15.74 -7.17 15.43
C GLU A 47 14.74 -8.29 15.19
N ASN A 48 15.22 -9.52 15.13
CA ASN A 48 14.38 -10.72 14.96
C ASN A 48 13.30 -10.57 13.88
N GLN A 49 13.65 -9.98 12.74
CA GLN A 49 12.73 -9.59 11.68
C GLN A 49 11.95 -10.76 11.05
N PRO A 50 12.53 -11.93 10.74
CA PRO A 50 11.83 -12.93 9.95
C PRO A 50 10.48 -13.37 10.54
N PRO A 51 10.35 -13.78 11.82
CA PRO A 51 9.07 -14.18 12.39
C PRO A 51 8.12 -12.97 12.59
N ARG A 52 8.66 -11.80 12.94
CA ARG A 52 7.85 -10.58 13.10
C ARG A 52 7.23 -10.15 11.78
N LEU A 53 8.03 -10.11 10.71
CA LEU A 53 7.57 -9.75 9.37
C LEU A 53 6.53 -10.75 8.84
N ALA A 54 6.78 -12.05 9.01
CA ALA A 54 5.83 -13.09 8.60
C ALA A 54 4.47 -12.92 9.29
N ASN A 55 4.46 -12.62 10.59
CA ASN A 55 3.23 -12.36 11.33
C ASN A 55 2.50 -11.11 10.82
N LEU A 56 3.21 -9.98 10.63
CA LEU A 56 2.63 -8.72 10.15
C LEU A 56 2.05 -8.86 8.74
N VAL A 57 2.81 -9.46 7.82
CA VAL A 57 2.33 -9.74 6.45
C VAL A 57 1.11 -10.65 6.48
N GLY A 58 1.09 -11.66 7.35
CA GLY A 58 -0.05 -12.55 7.52
C GLY A 58 -1.30 -11.80 8.01
N GLN A 59 -1.17 -10.95 9.02
CA GLN A 59 -2.29 -10.13 9.53
C GLN A 59 -2.81 -9.17 8.44
N LEU A 60 -1.91 -8.45 7.77
CA LEU A 60 -2.28 -7.54 6.69
C LEU A 60 -3.00 -8.28 5.56
N SER A 61 -2.46 -9.40 5.12
CA SER A 61 -3.03 -10.21 4.03
C SER A 61 -4.45 -10.68 4.36
N ARG A 62 -4.68 -11.22 5.57
CA ARG A 62 -6.02 -11.66 5.98
C ARG A 62 -6.99 -10.50 6.12
N ALA A 63 -6.56 -9.37 6.66
CA ALA A 63 -7.39 -8.18 6.79
C ALA A 63 -7.79 -7.61 5.42
N LEU A 64 -6.85 -7.53 4.47
CA LEU A 64 -7.13 -7.11 3.09
C LEU A 64 -8.04 -8.10 2.37
N GLY A 65 -7.86 -9.40 2.57
CA GLY A 65 -8.72 -10.44 2.02
C GLY A 65 -10.16 -10.32 2.53
N ALA A 66 -10.34 -10.11 3.84
CA ALA A 66 -11.65 -9.87 4.45
C ALA A 66 -12.30 -8.60 3.88
N PHE A 67 -11.54 -7.52 3.79
CA PHE A 67 -12.02 -6.24 3.25
C PHE A 67 -12.45 -6.36 1.77
N HIS A 68 -11.68 -7.07 0.98
CA HIS A 68 -12.01 -7.34 -0.42
C HIS A 68 -13.30 -8.19 -0.54
N THR A 69 -13.43 -9.22 0.26
CA THR A 69 -14.63 -10.08 0.28
C THR A 69 -15.85 -9.29 0.71
N ASP A 70 -15.74 -8.50 1.78
CA ASP A 70 -16.83 -7.68 2.32
C ASP A 70 -17.34 -6.65 1.29
N LEU A 71 -16.43 -5.96 0.60
CA LEU A 71 -16.77 -4.88 -0.33
C LEU A 71 -16.88 -5.34 -1.79
N HIS A 72 -16.94 -6.62 -2.08
CA HIS A 72 -16.89 -7.18 -3.43
C HIS A 72 -17.66 -6.37 -4.48
N GLU A 73 -18.93 -6.05 -4.21
CA GLU A 73 -19.80 -5.29 -5.13
C GLU A 73 -19.43 -3.80 -5.23
N ARG A 74 -18.67 -3.27 -4.28
CA ARG A 74 -18.30 -1.85 -4.19
C ARG A 74 -16.85 -1.58 -4.59
N LEU A 75 -16.05 -2.61 -4.82
CA LEU A 75 -14.63 -2.48 -5.18
C LEU A 75 -14.41 -1.66 -6.45
N GLY A 76 -15.41 -1.60 -7.34
CA GLY A 76 -15.38 -0.73 -8.51
C GLY A 76 -15.21 0.77 -8.21
N ASN A 77 -15.42 1.19 -6.95
CA ASN A 77 -15.30 2.57 -6.49
C ASN A 77 -14.24 2.74 -5.39
N VAL A 78 -13.42 1.71 -5.13
CA VAL A 78 -12.42 1.73 -4.06
C VAL A 78 -11.02 1.69 -4.66
N VAL A 79 -10.18 2.62 -4.23
CA VAL A 79 -8.73 2.60 -4.45
C VAL A 79 -8.08 2.34 -3.10
N LEU A 80 -7.29 1.28 -3.01
CA LEU A 80 -6.55 0.91 -1.81
C LEU A 80 -5.06 1.01 -2.11
N VAL A 81 -4.33 1.69 -1.23
CA VAL A 81 -2.88 1.83 -1.31
C VAL A 81 -2.27 1.40 0.01
N VAL A 82 -1.32 0.47 -0.04
CA VAL A 82 -0.45 0.14 1.10
C VAL A 82 0.92 0.70 0.80
N MET A 83 1.43 1.53 1.67
CA MET A 83 2.73 2.19 1.53
C MET A 83 3.43 2.29 2.89
N SER A 84 4.71 2.54 2.87
CA SER A 84 5.56 2.73 4.05
C SER A 84 6.35 4.02 3.92
N GLU A 85 6.68 4.62 5.04
CA GLU A 85 7.49 5.84 5.13
C GLU A 85 8.99 5.59 4.89
N PHE A 86 9.45 4.35 5.04
CA PHE A 86 10.85 3.96 4.80
C PHE A 86 10.98 2.65 4.03
N GLY A 87 12.14 2.41 3.43
CA GLY A 87 12.56 1.12 2.94
C GLY A 87 13.49 0.41 3.93
N ARG A 88 14.15 -0.64 3.48
CA ARG A 88 15.09 -1.42 4.28
C ARG A 88 16.42 -1.60 3.55
N ARG A 89 17.51 -1.61 4.33
CA ARG A 89 18.83 -2.03 3.83
C ARG A 89 18.77 -3.46 3.32
N LEU A 90 19.56 -3.74 2.31
CA LEU A 90 19.59 -5.07 1.69
C LEU A 90 20.09 -6.15 2.65
N ARG A 91 21.07 -5.82 3.49
CA ARG A 91 21.71 -6.79 4.39
C ARG A 91 21.15 -6.70 5.78
N SER A 92 20.98 -7.85 6.43
CA SER A 92 20.62 -7.91 7.84
C SER A 92 21.73 -7.32 8.73
N ASN A 93 21.30 -6.72 9.82
CA ASN A 93 22.18 -6.27 10.89
C ASN A 93 22.53 -7.41 11.87
N LYS A 94 23.31 -7.10 12.90
CA LYS A 94 23.77 -8.09 13.92
C LYS A 94 22.64 -8.65 14.78
N SER A 95 21.48 -8.00 14.83
CA SER A 95 20.32 -8.39 15.62
C SER A 95 19.29 -9.20 14.81
N ASN A 96 19.68 -9.73 13.63
CA ASN A 96 18.79 -10.45 12.73
C ASN A 96 17.55 -9.63 12.30
N GLY A 97 17.76 -8.33 12.12
CA GLY A 97 16.81 -7.38 11.56
C GLY A 97 17.43 -6.62 10.40
N THR A 98 16.79 -5.56 9.95
CA THR A 98 17.35 -4.64 8.94
C THR A 98 17.18 -3.20 9.40
N ASP A 99 18.17 -2.37 9.11
CA ASP A 99 18.07 -0.93 9.34
C ASP A 99 17.28 -0.25 8.22
N HIS A 100 16.86 1.00 8.43
CA HIS A 100 16.13 1.76 7.42
C HIS A 100 16.97 1.96 6.16
N GLY A 101 16.30 1.93 5.02
CA GLY A 101 16.85 2.20 3.70
C GLY A 101 15.89 3.08 2.90
N HIS A 102 16.20 3.30 1.63
CA HIS A 102 15.48 4.26 0.80
C HIS A 102 14.27 3.67 0.09
N ALA A 103 14.44 2.62 -0.70
CA ALA A 103 13.38 2.08 -1.51
C ALA A 103 12.58 1.00 -0.78
N GLY A 104 11.30 0.95 -1.07
CA GLY A 104 10.35 -0.02 -0.55
C GLY A 104 9.39 -0.51 -1.62
N LEU A 105 8.32 -1.15 -1.18
CA LEU A 105 7.23 -1.65 -1.99
C LEU A 105 5.96 -0.88 -1.69
N THR A 106 5.22 -0.51 -2.75
CA THR A 106 3.85 0.00 -2.65
C THR A 106 2.89 -0.99 -3.29
N ILE A 107 1.82 -1.36 -2.60
CA ILE A 107 0.77 -2.22 -3.14
C ILE A 107 -0.42 -1.33 -3.51
N VAL A 108 -0.94 -1.52 -4.71
CA VAL A 108 -2.13 -0.80 -5.18
C VAL A 108 -3.18 -1.78 -5.64
N SER A 109 -4.40 -1.59 -5.16
CA SER A 109 -5.61 -2.23 -5.69
C SER A 109 -6.58 -1.13 -6.11
N ALA A 110 -6.98 -1.13 -7.37
CA ALA A 110 -7.87 -0.11 -7.93
C ALA A 110 -8.68 -0.67 -9.10
N PRO A 111 -9.86 -0.10 -9.40
CA PRO A 111 -10.59 -0.45 -10.61
C PRO A 111 -9.76 -0.18 -11.86
N ARG A 112 -9.81 -1.09 -12.82
CA ARG A 112 -9.12 -0.98 -14.12
C ARG A 112 -7.59 -0.85 -14.04
N ILE A 113 -7.00 -1.19 -12.90
CA ILE A 113 -5.53 -1.23 -12.80
C ILE A 113 -4.98 -2.37 -13.68
N ALA A 114 -3.85 -2.15 -14.29
CA ALA A 114 -3.08 -3.21 -14.96
C ALA A 114 -2.41 -4.08 -13.89
N GLY A 115 -3.21 -4.91 -13.22
CA GLY A 115 -2.80 -5.72 -12.08
C GLY A 115 -2.08 -7.01 -12.44
N GLY A 116 -1.57 -7.70 -11.42
CA GLY A 116 -0.85 -8.96 -11.58
C GLY A 116 0.59 -8.79 -12.08
N VAL A 117 1.10 -7.57 -12.12
CA VAL A 117 2.46 -7.24 -12.57
C VAL A 117 3.14 -6.30 -11.58
N MET A 118 4.48 -6.27 -11.64
CA MET A 118 5.30 -5.27 -10.95
C MET A 118 5.48 -4.06 -11.85
N HIS A 119 5.07 -2.88 -11.37
CA HIS A 119 5.31 -1.61 -12.03
C HIS A 119 6.61 -0.98 -11.56
N GLY A 120 7.32 -0.30 -12.44
CA GLY A 120 8.61 0.33 -12.16
C GLY A 120 9.78 -0.40 -12.80
N SER A 121 10.97 0.12 -12.56
CA SER A 121 12.22 -0.47 -13.06
C SER A 121 12.95 -1.19 -11.93
N TRP A 122 13.21 -2.48 -12.10
CA TRP A 122 14.00 -3.23 -11.13
C TRP A 122 15.49 -2.89 -11.26
N PRO A 123 16.13 -2.30 -10.23
CA PRO A 123 17.52 -1.85 -10.33
C PRO A 123 18.53 -3.01 -10.20
N GLY A 124 18.12 -4.13 -9.62
CA GLY A 124 19.00 -5.23 -9.23
C GLY A 124 19.55 -5.08 -7.81
N LEU A 125 20.28 -6.13 -7.35
CA LEU A 125 20.82 -6.20 -5.98
C LEU A 125 22.36 -6.30 -5.96
N ALA A 126 23.02 -6.18 -7.11
CA ALA A 126 24.47 -6.12 -7.15
C ALA A 126 24.98 -4.85 -6.45
N SER A 127 26.10 -4.91 -5.78
CA SER A 127 26.57 -3.81 -4.91
C SER A 127 26.68 -2.47 -5.64
N GLU A 128 27.07 -2.49 -6.90
CA GLU A 128 27.17 -1.31 -7.77
C GLU A 128 25.81 -0.74 -8.20
N LYS A 129 24.72 -1.49 -7.97
CA LYS A 129 23.33 -1.07 -8.26
C LYS A 129 22.62 -0.52 -7.04
N LEU A 130 23.20 -0.70 -5.86
CA LEU A 130 22.63 -0.21 -4.62
C LEU A 130 22.92 1.28 -4.44
N ASP A 131 21.99 1.99 -3.84
CA ASP A 131 22.24 3.35 -3.37
C ASP A 131 23.20 3.29 -2.18
N ASN A 132 24.29 4.07 -2.28
CA ASN A 132 25.42 4.04 -1.33
C ASN A 132 25.96 2.62 -1.02
N ALA A 133 25.82 1.68 -1.94
CA ALA A 133 26.22 0.28 -1.81
C ALA A 133 25.55 -0.50 -0.67
N VAL A 134 24.46 0.01 -0.10
CA VAL A 134 23.75 -0.59 1.05
C VAL A 134 22.24 -0.66 0.86
N ASP A 135 21.64 0.32 0.20
CA ASP A 135 20.19 0.46 0.09
C ASP A 135 19.67 0.05 -1.28
N LEU A 136 18.47 -0.49 -1.35
CA LEU A 136 17.80 -0.66 -2.64
C LEU A 136 17.61 0.71 -3.30
N ALA A 137 18.06 0.86 -4.54
CA ALA A 137 17.93 2.12 -5.26
C ALA A 137 16.45 2.46 -5.56
N MET A 138 16.06 3.67 -5.28
CA MET A 138 14.73 4.18 -5.60
C MET A 138 14.61 4.48 -7.09
N THR A 139 13.73 3.77 -7.78
CA THR A 139 13.51 3.92 -9.23
C THR A 139 12.19 4.60 -9.58
N THR A 140 11.27 4.68 -8.63
CA THR A 140 9.95 5.29 -8.82
C THR A 140 9.61 6.17 -7.61
N ASP A 141 9.32 7.43 -7.86
CA ASP A 141 8.83 8.35 -6.84
C ASP A 141 7.36 8.05 -6.54
N ILE A 142 7.03 7.84 -5.26
CA ILE A 142 5.67 7.50 -4.82
C ILE A 142 4.64 8.56 -5.23
N ARG A 143 5.05 9.83 -5.32
CA ARG A 143 4.17 10.91 -5.78
C ARG A 143 3.69 10.69 -7.21
N SER A 144 4.48 10.03 -8.05
CA SER A 144 4.06 9.65 -9.41
C SER A 144 2.96 8.59 -9.39
N ILE A 145 3.06 7.61 -8.49
CA ILE A 145 2.03 6.59 -8.26
C ILE A 145 0.74 7.26 -7.80
N LEU A 146 0.82 8.06 -6.75
CA LEU A 146 -0.34 8.74 -6.17
C LEU A 146 -0.98 9.72 -7.16
N ALA A 147 -0.19 10.41 -8.00
CA ALA A 147 -0.69 11.30 -9.03
C ALA A 147 -1.56 10.55 -10.08
N GLU A 148 -1.14 9.36 -10.53
CA GLU A 148 -1.95 8.56 -11.44
C GLU A 148 -3.25 8.07 -10.78
N LEU A 149 -3.21 7.71 -9.50
CA LEU A 149 -4.37 7.26 -8.75
C LEU A 149 -5.40 8.38 -8.53
N VAL A 150 -4.94 9.59 -8.26
CA VAL A 150 -5.82 10.75 -8.07
C VAL A 150 -6.41 11.19 -9.40
N ALA A 151 -5.62 11.18 -10.48
CA ALA A 151 -6.07 11.67 -11.79
C ALA A 151 -7.10 10.76 -12.45
N LYS A 152 -6.91 9.44 -12.42
CA LYS A 152 -7.79 8.51 -13.17
C LYS A 152 -8.97 7.99 -12.34
N PRO A 153 -8.79 7.19 -11.27
CA PRO A 153 -9.95 6.64 -10.57
C PRO A 153 -10.73 7.68 -9.76
N LEU A 154 -10.08 8.70 -9.22
CA LEU A 154 -10.75 9.74 -8.45
C LEU A 154 -11.25 10.90 -9.31
N ALA A 155 -10.94 10.88 -10.60
CA ALA A 155 -11.38 11.86 -11.60
C ALA A 155 -11.20 13.33 -11.15
N THR A 156 -10.08 13.63 -10.49
CA THR A 156 -9.78 14.96 -10.00
C THR A 156 -8.69 15.59 -10.87
N PRO A 157 -9.03 16.32 -11.91
CA PRO A 157 -8.06 16.99 -12.79
C PRO A 157 -7.20 17.95 -11.98
N ASN A 158 -5.92 18.03 -12.31
CA ASN A 158 -4.92 18.90 -11.65
C ASN A 158 -4.65 18.61 -10.16
N ALA A 159 -5.26 17.59 -9.55
CA ALA A 159 -5.02 17.26 -8.16
C ALA A 159 -3.54 16.97 -7.87
N ALA A 160 -2.81 16.39 -8.82
CA ALA A 160 -1.37 16.17 -8.67
C ALA A 160 -0.60 17.47 -8.42
N ALA A 161 -0.91 18.55 -9.13
CA ALA A 161 -0.26 19.85 -8.94
C ALA A 161 -0.62 20.48 -7.59
N THR A 162 -1.83 20.25 -7.10
CA THR A 162 -2.28 20.73 -5.79
C THR A 162 -1.65 19.92 -4.65
N CYS A 163 -1.65 18.59 -4.78
CA CYS A 163 -1.12 17.70 -3.74
C CYS A 163 0.41 17.71 -3.68
N PHE A 164 1.06 17.90 -4.83
CA PHE A 164 2.52 17.83 -4.96
C PHE A 164 3.05 19.07 -5.69
N PRO A 165 3.02 20.27 -5.05
CA PRO A 165 3.51 21.50 -5.65
C PRO A 165 5.00 21.37 -6.01
N ASN A 166 5.40 21.92 -7.15
CA ASN A 166 6.77 21.85 -7.68
C ASN A 166 7.27 20.43 -8.03
N PHE A 167 6.37 19.47 -8.19
CA PHE A 167 6.70 18.12 -8.63
C PHE A 167 6.03 17.82 -9.98
N THR A 168 6.81 17.29 -10.91
CA THR A 168 6.30 16.81 -12.19
C THR A 168 6.22 15.27 -12.17
N PRO A 169 5.00 14.69 -12.08
CA PRO A 169 4.85 13.24 -12.04
C PRO A 169 5.34 12.58 -13.33
N LYS A 170 6.03 11.46 -13.20
CA LYS A 170 6.36 10.59 -14.32
C LYS A 170 5.28 9.53 -14.48
N LYS A 171 4.96 9.17 -15.73
CA LYS A 171 3.99 8.10 -15.99
C LYS A 171 4.56 6.76 -15.51
N VAL A 172 3.84 6.11 -14.58
CA VAL A 172 4.17 4.76 -14.06
C VAL A 172 3.48 3.69 -14.91
N GLY A 173 2.31 4.00 -15.47
CA GLY A 173 1.54 3.09 -16.31
C GLY A 173 0.67 2.13 -15.51
N LEU A 174 0.14 2.57 -14.38
CA LEU A 174 -0.75 1.77 -13.53
C LEU A 174 -2.05 1.37 -14.24
N PHE A 175 -2.50 2.16 -15.18
CA PHE A 175 -3.72 1.92 -15.93
C PHE A 175 -3.42 1.73 -17.41
N ALA A 176 -4.08 0.74 -18.03
CA ALA A 176 -4.06 0.61 -19.48
C ALA A 176 -4.55 1.90 -20.16
N THR A 177 -3.93 2.23 -21.27
CA THR A 177 -4.30 3.38 -22.12
C THR A 177 -5.58 3.09 -22.88
#